data_a5a161832fb4179e21ddde2d28227227
#
_entry.id   a5a161832fb4179e21ddde2d28227227
#
_cell.length_a   1.000
_cell.length_b   1.000
_cell.length_c   1.000
_cell.angle_alpha   90.00
_cell.angle_beta   90.00
_cell.angle_gamma   90.00
#
_symmetry.space_group_name_H-M   'P 1'
#
loop_
_entity.id
_entity.type
_entity.pdbx_description
1 polymer ?
#
loop_
_entity_poly.entity_id
_entity_poly.type
_entity_poly.pdbx_seq_one_letter_code
_entity_poly.pdbx_strand_id
1 'polypeptide(L)'
;MTGLVLAGYFAGYEINQLVPVHATVNLIGALWAAATVLTVYKDQRVESQKSFFATITAALLGSLIAVAYLLWLPQHVWGLAPIIVLAMLLSQVLGFADRGRQMVSMLLIIVIFSHISKNSPWVNAGMRDLEVFIGALVGLIGGYVGEQLPGLDDT
;
A
#
# COMPACT_ATOMS: atom_id res chain seq x y z
N MET A 1 19.98 1.66 -0.52
CA MET A 1 18.61 1.17 -0.80
C MET A 1 18.18 -0.05 0.01
N THR A 2 18.99 -1.13 0.04
CA THR A 2 18.64 -2.37 0.78
C THR A 2 18.27 -2.14 2.25
N GLY A 3 19.00 -1.27 2.97
CA GLY A 3 18.71 -0.96 4.37
C GLY A 3 17.34 -0.30 4.59
N LEU A 4 16.86 0.53 3.66
CA LEU A 4 15.53 1.15 3.74
C LEU A 4 14.41 0.12 3.54
N VAL A 5 14.60 -0.81 2.62
CA VAL A 5 13.64 -1.90 2.38
C VAL A 5 13.52 -2.80 3.61
N LEU A 6 14.66 -3.13 4.23
CA LEU A 6 14.67 -3.90 5.49
C LEU A 6 14.02 -3.12 6.63
N ALA A 7 14.27 -1.82 6.76
CA ALA A 7 13.63 -0.98 7.76
C ALA A 7 12.10 -0.96 7.57
N GLY A 8 11.61 -0.81 6.33
CA GLY A 8 10.18 -0.90 6.02
C GLY A 8 9.59 -2.27 6.35
N TYR A 9 10.31 -3.35 6.04
CA TYR A 9 9.90 -4.71 6.36
C TYR A 9 9.74 -4.92 7.87
N PHE A 10 10.77 -4.58 8.66
CA PHE A 10 10.74 -4.77 10.12
C PHE A 10 9.69 -3.87 10.77
N ALA A 11 9.58 -2.60 10.36
CA ALA A 11 8.55 -1.70 10.88
C ALA A 11 7.13 -2.23 10.60
N GLY A 12 6.88 -2.73 9.38
CA GLY A 12 5.61 -3.35 9.03
C GLY A 12 5.35 -4.65 9.82
N TYR A 13 6.38 -5.46 10.06
CA TYR A 13 6.27 -6.68 10.84
C TYR A 13 5.89 -6.39 12.31
N GLU A 14 6.60 -5.48 12.97
CA GLU A 14 6.34 -5.12 14.38
C GLU A 14 4.92 -4.56 14.59
N ILE A 15 4.44 -3.72 13.66
CA ILE A 15 3.09 -3.15 13.78
C ILE A 15 2.02 -4.22 13.62
N ASN A 16 2.22 -5.18 12.74
CA ASN A 16 1.28 -6.27 12.58
C ASN A 16 1.19 -7.18 13.82
N GLN A 17 2.22 -7.21 14.66
CA GLN A 17 2.16 -7.94 15.93
C GLN A 17 1.25 -7.28 16.97
N LEU A 18 0.95 -6.00 16.84
CA LEU A 18 0.03 -5.30 17.75
C LEU A 18 -1.43 -5.73 17.56
N VAL A 19 -1.76 -6.37 16.45
CA VAL A 19 -3.11 -6.90 16.19
C VAL A 19 -3.00 -8.43 16.10
N PRO A 20 -3.83 -9.19 16.85
CA PRO A 20 -3.80 -10.65 16.81
C PRO A 20 -4.29 -11.18 15.47
N VAL A 21 -3.37 -11.31 14.51
CA VAL A 21 -3.62 -11.85 13.17
C VAL A 21 -2.76 -13.10 12.98
N HIS A 22 -3.14 -13.96 12.06
CA HIS A 22 -2.31 -15.14 11.72
C HIS A 22 -0.91 -14.74 11.23
N ALA A 23 0.12 -15.48 11.63
CA ALA A 23 1.53 -15.22 11.29
C ALA A 23 1.77 -14.98 9.78
N THR A 24 1.05 -15.71 8.92
CA THR A 24 1.12 -15.53 7.46
C THR A 24 0.66 -14.14 7.02
N VAL A 25 -0.37 -13.58 7.68
CA VAL A 25 -0.91 -12.24 7.39
C VAL A 25 0.12 -11.17 7.77
N ASN A 26 0.81 -11.36 8.91
CA ASN A 26 1.85 -10.46 9.38
C ASN A 26 3.03 -10.41 8.40
N LEU A 27 3.42 -11.57 7.87
CA LEU A 27 4.53 -11.67 6.92
C LEU A 27 4.21 -10.96 5.58
N ILE A 28 2.99 -11.15 5.08
CA ILE A 28 2.56 -10.49 3.84
C ILE A 28 2.48 -8.98 4.05
N GLY A 29 2.00 -8.52 5.20
CA GLY A 29 1.96 -7.10 5.53
C GLY A 29 3.35 -6.46 5.60
N ALA A 30 4.31 -7.13 6.23
CA ALA A 30 5.70 -6.69 6.26
C ALA A 30 6.30 -6.58 4.83
N LEU A 31 6.04 -7.56 3.97
CA LEU A 31 6.43 -7.52 2.55
C LEU A 31 5.78 -6.37 1.81
N TRP A 32 4.51 -6.07 2.12
CA TRP A 32 3.78 -4.97 1.50
C TRP A 32 4.34 -3.60 1.90
N ALA A 33 4.68 -3.42 3.18
CA ALA A 33 5.38 -2.23 3.64
C ALA A 33 6.73 -2.05 2.93
N ALA A 34 7.52 -3.12 2.83
CA ALA A 34 8.79 -3.11 2.10
C ALA A 34 8.64 -2.75 0.60
N ALA A 35 7.63 -3.30 -0.08
CA ALA A 35 7.31 -2.98 -1.47
C ALA A 35 6.89 -1.51 -1.63
N THR A 36 6.20 -0.95 -0.62
CA THR A 36 5.81 0.45 -0.62
C THR A 36 7.00 1.39 -0.49
N VAL A 37 8.04 1.01 0.27
CA VAL A 37 9.31 1.76 0.31
C VAL A 37 9.87 1.94 -1.10
N LEU A 38 9.94 0.85 -1.89
CA LEU A 38 10.44 0.90 -3.27
C LEU A 38 9.60 1.80 -4.18
N THR A 39 8.31 1.87 -3.91
CA THR A 39 7.39 2.70 -4.71
C THR A 39 7.57 4.19 -4.43
N VAL A 40 7.81 4.55 -3.17
CA VAL A 40 7.87 5.95 -2.69
C VAL A 40 9.27 6.53 -2.79
N TYR A 41 10.30 5.73 -2.49
CA TYR A 41 11.69 6.18 -2.59
C TYR A 41 12.03 6.64 -4.01
N LYS A 42 12.57 7.83 -4.11
CA LYS A 42 13.15 8.44 -5.33
C LYS A 42 14.43 9.14 -4.96
N ASP A 43 15.35 9.27 -5.92
CA ASP A 43 16.63 9.94 -5.72
C ASP A 43 16.48 11.43 -5.39
N GLN A 44 15.35 12.03 -5.80
CA GLN A 44 15.01 13.40 -5.50
C GLN A 44 13.91 13.48 -4.44
N ARG A 45 14.11 14.32 -3.42
CA ARG A 45 13.16 14.57 -2.33
C ARG A 45 11.76 14.97 -2.83
N VAL A 46 11.70 15.88 -3.80
CA VAL A 46 10.43 16.39 -4.35
C VAL A 46 9.62 15.28 -5.01
N GLU A 47 10.30 14.37 -5.71
CA GLU A 47 9.66 13.21 -6.33
C GLU A 47 9.18 12.20 -5.30
N SER A 48 9.98 11.96 -4.24
CA SER A 48 9.59 11.11 -3.11
C SER A 48 8.34 11.66 -2.41
N GLN A 49 8.26 12.98 -2.20
CA GLN A 49 7.07 13.61 -1.62
C GLN A 49 5.83 13.44 -2.51
N LYS A 50 5.94 13.72 -3.80
CA LYS A 50 4.83 13.50 -4.76
C LYS A 50 4.39 12.04 -4.77
N SER A 51 5.36 11.12 -4.78
CA SER A 51 5.12 9.68 -4.74
C SER A 51 4.44 9.25 -3.44
N PHE A 52 4.84 9.80 -2.29
CA PHE A 52 4.23 9.56 -0.99
C PHE A 52 2.74 9.89 -1.00
N PHE A 53 2.38 11.14 -1.33
CA PHE A 53 0.97 11.55 -1.35
C PHE A 53 0.14 10.76 -2.36
N ALA A 54 0.66 10.54 -3.56
CA ALA A 54 -0.03 9.74 -4.57
C ALA A 54 -0.25 8.29 -4.11
N THR A 55 0.74 7.68 -3.44
CA THR A 55 0.66 6.32 -2.92
C THR A 55 -0.39 6.20 -1.82
N ILE A 56 -0.38 7.12 -0.83
CA ILE A 56 -1.37 7.12 0.25
C ILE A 56 -2.78 7.34 -0.30
N THR A 57 -2.96 8.31 -1.20
CA THR A 57 -4.28 8.57 -1.80
C THR A 57 -4.81 7.35 -2.57
N ALA A 58 -3.97 6.72 -3.38
CA ALA A 58 -4.36 5.53 -4.14
C ALA A 58 -4.70 4.35 -3.21
N ALA A 59 -3.95 4.16 -2.11
CA ALA A 59 -4.23 3.14 -1.12
C ALA A 59 -5.59 3.36 -0.45
N LEU A 60 -5.83 4.54 0.09
CA LEU A 60 -7.09 4.90 0.76
C LEU A 60 -8.31 4.76 -0.18
N LEU A 61 -8.19 5.20 -1.43
CA LEU A 61 -9.27 5.04 -2.40
C LEU A 61 -9.53 3.57 -2.72
N GLY A 62 -8.48 2.77 -2.92
CA GLY A 62 -8.58 1.34 -3.13
C GLY A 62 -9.24 0.63 -1.95
N SER A 63 -8.87 1.00 -0.73
CA SER A 63 -9.43 0.48 0.53
C SER A 63 -10.91 0.81 0.66
N LEU A 64 -11.31 2.05 0.39
CA LEU A 64 -12.71 2.46 0.45
C LEU A 64 -13.57 1.70 -0.55
N ILE A 65 -13.09 1.52 -1.78
CA ILE A 65 -13.80 0.74 -2.79
C ILE A 65 -13.90 -0.73 -2.36
N ALA A 66 -12.83 -1.31 -1.81
CA ALA A 66 -12.83 -2.68 -1.32
C ALA A 66 -13.85 -2.89 -0.19
N VAL A 67 -13.87 -1.99 0.80
CA VAL A 67 -14.83 -2.06 1.91
C VAL A 67 -16.24 -1.88 1.41
N ALA A 68 -16.50 -0.92 0.53
CA ALA A 68 -17.80 -0.72 -0.08
C ALA A 68 -18.29 -1.98 -0.83
N TYR A 69 -17.40 -2.59 -1.61
CA TYR A 69 -17.70 -3.85 -2.30
C TYR A 69 -18.07 -4.97 -1.31
N LEU A 70 -17.27 -5.15 -0.26
CA LEU A 70 -17.47 -6.23 0.73
C LEU A 70 -18.74 -6.05 1.57
N LEU A 71 -19.19 -4.82 1.80
CA LEU A 71 -20.36 -4.53 2.63
C LEU A 71 -21.68 -4.51 1.84
N TRP A 72 -21.66 -4.07 0.58
CA TRP A 72 -22.89 -3.75 -0.14
C TRP A 72 -23.15 -4.63 -1.36
N LEU A 73 -22.14 -5.33 -1.86
CA LEU A 73 -22.28 -6.13 -3.07
C LEU A 73 -22.11 -7.63 -2.78
N PRO A 74 -22.83 -8.51 -3.53
CA PRO A 74 -22.63 -9.95 -3.42
C PRO A 74 -21.21 -10.31 -3.87
N GLN A 75 -20.52 -11.07 -3.01
CA GLN A 75 -19.10 -11.42 -3.18
C GLN A 75 -18.94 -12.56 -4.20
N HIS A 76 -19.23 -12.28 -5.45
CA HIS A 76 -19.02 -13.21 -6.56
C HIS A 76 -17.79 -12.82 -7.38
N VAL A 77 -17.08 -13.80 -7.91
CA VAL A 77 -15.90 -13.59 -8.76
C VAL A 77 -16.21 -12.62 -9.92
N TRP A 78 -17.39 -12.74 -10.51
CA TRP A 78 -17.84 -11.84 -11.58
C TRP A 78 -18.12 -10.41 -11.12
N GLY A 79 -18.38 -10.20 -9.84
CA GLY A 79 -18.57 -8.87 -9.25
C GLY A 79 -17.28 -8.08 -9.12
N LEU A 80 -16.13 -8.75 -9.04
CA LEU A 80 -14.82 -8.09 -8.93
C LEU A 80 -14.42 -7.37 -10.24
N ALA A 81 -14.72 -7.94 -11.40
CA ALA A 81 -14.32 -7.37 -12.68
C ALA A 81 -14.83 -5.93 -12.88
N PRO A 82 -16.14 -5.63 -12.74
CA PRO A 82 -16.63 -4.26 -12.87
C PRO A 82 -16.05 -3.30 -11.80
N ILE A 83 -15.78 -3.79 -10.59
CA ILE A 83 -15.19 -2.96 -9.53
C ILE A 83 -13.72 -2.61 -9.84
N ILE A 84 -12.97 -3.55 -10.42
CA ILE A 84 -11.60 -3.27 -10.90
C ILE A 84 -11.63 -2.21 -12.00
N VAL A 85 -12.55 -2.36 -12.97
CA VAL A 85 -12.71 -1.36 -14.04
C VAL A 85 -13.09 0.00 -13.48
N LEU A 86 -14.04 0.05 -12.52
CA LEU A 86 -14.42 1.26 -11.83
C LEU A 86 -13.23 1.93 -11.13
N ALA A 87 -12.42 1.16 -10.40
CA ALA A 87 -11.22 1.66 -9.72
C ALA A 87 -10.21 2.25 -10.72
N MET A 88 -9.99 1.58 -11.85
CA MET A 88 -9.11 2.07 -12.91
C MET A 88 -9.64 3.37 -13.55
N LEU A 89 -10.92 3.43 -13.87
CA LEU A 89 -11.55 4.64 -14.41
C LEU A 89 -11.48 5.80 -13.41
N LEU A 90 -11.76 5.53 -12.14
CA LEU A 90 -11.70 6.53 -11.09
C LEU A 90 -10.27 7.09 -10.93
N SER A 91 -9.25 6.24 -11.02
CA SER A 91 -7.86 6.69 -10.97
C SER A 91 -7.51 7.65 -12.13
N GLN A 92 -8.06 7.40 -13.31
CA GLN A 92 -7.86 8.29 -14.48
C GLN A 92 -8.58 9.64 -14.31
N VAL A 93 -9.85 9.60 -13.88
CA VAL A 93 -10.65 10.83 -13.68
C VAL A 93 -10.04 11.72 -12.59
N LEU A 94 -9.48 11.12 -11.54
CA LEU A 94 -8.82 11.84 -10.44
C LEU A 94 -7.38 12.30 -10.77
N GLY A 95 -6.87 12.01 -11.97
CA GLY A 95 -5.52 12.41 -12.37
C GLY A 95 -4.40 11.53 -11.79
N PHE A 96 -4.73 10.34 -11.27
CA PHE A 96 -3.77 9.36 -10.72
C PHE A 96 -3.62 8.13 -11.62
N ALA A 97 -3.64 8.30 -12.93
CA ALA A 97 -3.63 7.20 -13.90
C ALA A 97 -2.43 6.25 -13.71
N ASP A 98 -1.26 6.79 -13.38
CA ASP A 98 -0.04 6.04 -13.07
C ASP A 98 -0.16 5.19 -11.79
N ARG A 99 -1.08 5.53 -10.89
CA ARG A 99 -1.35 4.84 -9.62
C ARG A 99 -2.56 3.91 -9.65
N GLY A 100 -3.26 3.81 -10.78
CA GLY A 100 -4.43 2.94 -10.92
C GLY A 100 -4.13 1.49 -10.56
N ARG A 101 -2.95 0.98 -10.93
CA ARG A 101 -2.49 -0.37 -10.56
C ARG A 101 -2.38 -0.55 -9.04
N GLN A 102 -1.87 0.44 -8.33
CA GLN A 102 -1.73 0.40 -6.87
C GLN A 102 -3.11 0.40 -6.19
N MET A 103 -4.02 1.23 -6.67
CA MET A 103 -5.40 1.29 -6.19
C MET A 103 -6.12 -0.06 -6.35
N VAL A 104 -5.98 -0.70 -7.52
CA VAL A 104 -6.52 -2.05 -7.78
C VAL A 104 -5.84 -3.10 -6.91
N SER A 105 -4.51 -3.04 -6.74
CA SER A 105 -3.78 -3.97 -5.87
C SER A 105 -4.26 -3.89 -4.42
N MET A 106 -4.49 -2.68 -3.90
CA MET A 106 -5.05 -2.48 -2.57
C MET A 106 -6.45 -3.08 -2.44
N LEU A 107 -7.32 -2.82 -3.41
CA LEU A 107 -8.66 -3.40 -3.47
C LEU A 107 -8.61 -4.93 -3.42
N LEU A 108 -7.83 -5.55 -4.28
CA LEU A 108 -7.73 -7.00 -4.38
C LEU A 108 -7.18 -7.64 -3.10
N ILE A 109 -6.14 -7.04 -2.50
CA ILE A 109 -5.52 -7.58 -1.30
C ILE A 109 -6.50 -7.55 -0.13
N ILE A 110 -7.27 -6.47 0.05
CA ILE A 110 -8.27 -6.34 1.11
C ILE A 110 -9.40 -7.36 0.91
N VAL A 111 -9.87 -7.54 -0.33
CA VAL A 111 -10.90 -8.54 -0.64
C VAL A 111 -10.40 -9.95 -0.32
N ILE A 112 -9.17 -10.31 -0.75
CA ILE A 112 -8.57 -11.62 -0.46
C ILE A 112 -8.42 -11.84 1.04
N PHE A 113 -7.87 -10.85 1.77
CA PHE A 113 -7.68 -10.98 3.21
C PHE A 113 -8.99 -11.05 3.98
N SER A 114 -10.04 -10.39 3.53
CA SER A 114 -11.36 -10.48 4.15
C SER A 114 -12.01 -11.86 4.00
N HIS A 115 -11.58 -12.66 3.03
CA HIS A 115 -12.01 -14.06 2.89
C HIS A 115 -11.16 -15.03 3.74
N ILE A 116 -9.92 -14.69 4.03
CA ILE A 116 -8.98 -15.55 4.79
C ILE A 116 -9.06 -15.25 6.28
N SER A 117 -9.17 -13.98 6.65
CA SER A 117 -9.23 -13.54 8.05
C SER A 117 -10.66 -13.48 8.54
N LYS A 118 -10.84 -13.72 9.85
CA LYS A 118 -12.15 -13.54 10.53
C LYS A 118 -12.43 -12.08 10.90
N ASN A 119 -11.54 -11.16 10.55
CA ASN A 119 -11.67 -9.75 10.88
C ASN A 119 -12.70 -9.06 9.98
N SER A 120 -13.27 -7.97 10.48
CA SER A 120 -14.17 -7.15 9.66
C SER A 120 -13.42 -6.51 8.48
N PRO A 121 -14.11 -6.19 7.35
CA PRO A 121 -13.50 -5.51 6.21
C PRO A 121 -12.78 -4.22 6.58
N TRP A 122 -13.32 -3.46 7.54
CA TRP A 122 -12.72 -2.23 8.05
C TRP A 122 -11.38 -2.45 8.74
N VAL A 123 -11.27 -3.50 9.56
CA VAL A 123 -10.01 -3.85 10.24
C VAL A 123 -8.96 -4.27 9.22
N ASN A 124 -9.34 -5.10 8.25
CA ASN A 124 -8.42 -5.52 7.19
C ASN A 124 -7.94 -4.34 6.33
N ALA A 125 -8.84 -3.43 5.97
CA ALA A 125 -8.49 -2.21 5.24
C ALA A 125 -7.55 -1.32 6.04
N GLY A 126 -7.89 -1.03 7.30
CA GLY A 126 -7.06 -0.19 8.17
C GLY A 126 -5.65 -0.74 8.38
N MET A 127 -5.51 -2.06 8.53
CA MET A 127 -4.18 -2.70 8.65
C MET A 127 -3.36 -2.53 7.38
N ARG A 128 -3.98 -2.74 6.20
CA ARG A 128 -3.29 -2.56 4.91
C ARG A 128 -2.90 -1.10 4.66
N ASP A 129 -3.78 -0.15 4.98
CA ASP A 129 -3.48 1.27 4.88
C ASP A 129 -2.33 1.68 5.81
N LEU A 130 -2.30 1.15 7.03
CA LEU A 130 -1.22 1.39 7.99
C LEU A 130 0.14 0.87 7.48
N GLU A 131 0.19 -0.32 6.91
CA GLU A 131 1.40 -0.89 6.31
C GLU A 131 1.91 -0.05 5.13
N VAL A 132 1.00 0.39 4.27
CA VAL A 132 1.33 1.30 3.16
C VAL A 132 1.86 2.62 3.70
N PHE A 133 1.22 3.18 4.73
CA PHE A 133 1.65 4.44 5.34
C PHE A 133 3.07 4.34 5.90
N ILE A 134 3.38 3.25 6.62
CA ILE A 134 4.70 3.03 7.20
C ILE A 134 5.76 2.86 6.11
N GLY A 135 5.50 2.01 5.13
CA GLY A 135 6.41 1.82 4.01
C GLY A 135 6.64 3.13 3.25
N ALA A 136 5.57 3.89 3.03
CA ALA A 136 5.64 5.19 2.37
C ALA A 136 6.47 6.20 3.18
N LEU A 137 6.30 6.22 4.50
CA LEU A 137 7.07 7.10 5.39
C LEU A 137 8.56 6.77 5.37
N VAL A 138 8.91 5.48 5.46
CA VAL A 138 10.31 5.02 5.35
C VAL A 138 10.90 5.40 3.98
N GLY A 139 10.15 5.21 2.90
CA GLY A 139 10.57 5.60 1.56
C GLY A 139 10.77 7.11 1.40
N LEU A 140 9.91 7.90 2.02
CA LEU A 140 10.02 9.36 2.04
C LEU A 140 11.28 9.81 2.81
N ILE A 141 11.50 9.26 4.01
CA ILE A 141 12.71 9.55 4.82
C ILE A 141 13.97 9.16 4.02
N GLY A 142 13.93 8.01 3.35
CA GLY A 142 15.01 7.56 2.48
C GLY A 142 15.35 8.56 1.37
N GLY A 143 14.34 9.14 0.71
CA GLY A 143 14.54 10.19 -0.30
C GLY A 143 15.16 11.47 0.27
N TYR A 144 14.83 11.84 1.52
CA TYR A 144 15.45 12.99 2.21
C TYR A 144 16.91 12.72 2.55
N VAL A 145 17.23 11.53 3.02
CA VAL A 145 18.60 11.15 3.39
C VAL A 145 19.47 10.98 2.15
N GLY A 146 18.92 10.38 1.10
CA GLY A 146 19.63 10.16 -0.17
C GLY A 146 20.11 11.48 -0.80
N GLU A 147 19.28 12.51 -0.80
CA GLU A 147 19.65 13.84 -1.31
C GLU A 147 20.79 14.50 -0.52
N GLN A 148 20.94 14.17 0.77
CA GLN A 148 21.99 14.75 1.65
C GLN A 148 23.33 14.00 1.56
N LEU A 149 23.39 12.87 0.90
CA LEU A 149 24.59 12.05 0.74
C LEU A 149 25.10 12.09 -0.71
N PRO A 150 25.66 13.22 -1.18
CA PRO A 150 26.21 13.31 -2.53
C PRO A 150 27.44 12.39 -2.63
N GLY A 151 27.41 11.44 -3.55
CA GLY A 151 28.57 10.61 -3.86
C GLY A 151 28.36 9.08 -3.81
N LEU A 152 27.15 8.58 -3.64
CA LEU A 152 26.86 7.14 -3.74
C LEU A 152 26.43 6.70 -5.16
N ASP A 153 26.29 7.64 -6.08
CA ASP A 153 25.81 7.37 -7.45
C ASP A 153 26.94 7.02 -8.43
N ASP A 154 28.22 7.04 -8.01
CA ASP A 154 29.39 6.84 -8.88
C ASP A 154 30.04 5.45 -8.74
N THR A 155 29.34 4.43 -8.19
CA THR A 155 29.91 3.06 -8.12
C THR A 155 29.01 2.01 -8.74
#